data_901be76d1f90884e156eaff4a142bc92
#
_entry.id   901be76d1f90884e156eaff4a142bc92
#
_cell.length_a   1.000
_cell.length_b   1.000
_cell.length_c   1.000
_cell.angle_alpha   90.00
_cell.angle_beta   90.00
_cell.angle_gamma   90.00
#
_symmetry.space_group_name_H-M   'P 1'
#
loop_
_entity.id
_entity.type
_entity.pdbx_description
1 polymer ?
#
loop_
_entity_poly.entity_id
_entity_poly.type
_entity_poly.pdbx_seq_one_letter_code
_entity_poly.pdbx_strand_id
1 'polypeptide(L)'
;MNKTVFSRGRNGSLLRNLSATLFILLLATSANAADQIRCVFPFWFGNAPVFVANELGYFAEEGLEVTTAFDNDRANVMPAMAGGSVDCTIRTIGEEMSRPRAADTTGTVIGTIDISAGADGVVAGPEIKTVEDLIGKTLAGEVNHPGTVMLQFALSKKGKSIKDLTLKMIATDDSAAVFEDPSIAAVATWEPMMGMIVKNTSRRGAHILLSSKDFDGLITDVILVRSNDLAANPKKYSKFLRGIYRAIDFYKTNPKKFVEISAPAFKVSIEEMTASLTGLRYTDFEEAVTYMPSTNGDGKLRGVLDSFNKINVELKLQDGPLNYVPFVDGSVIGNLFDGKKR
;
A
#
# COMPACT_ATOMS: atom_id res chain seq x y z
N MET A 1 -28.68 82.67 -58.75
CA MET A 1 -28.72 82.53 -60.23
C MET A 1 -28.51 81.07 -60.54
N ASN A 2 -29.46 80.57 -61.30
CA ASN A 2 -29.49 79.34 -62.11
C ASN A 2 -29.26 77.95 -61.39
N LYS A 3 -30.37 77.19 -61.26
CA LYS A 3 -31.05 76.32 -62.28
C LYS A 3 -30.05 75.27 -62.82
N THR A 4 -30.21 73.92 -62.84
CA THR A 4 -31.34 73.12 -63.36
C THR A 4 -31.01 71.62 -63.05
N VAL A 5 -31.84 70.81 -62.55
CA VAL A 5 -32.85 69.94 -63.17
C VAL A 5 -32.29 68.52 -63.67
N PHE A 6 -32.91 67.46 -63.16
CA PHE A 6 -33.26 66.15 -63.67
C PHE A 6 -32.20 65.19 -64.25
N SER A 7 -32.14 63.97 -63.74
CA SER A 7 -32.82 62.84 -64.47
C SER A 7 -32.78 61.57 -63.68
N ARG A 8 -33.86 60.81 -63.80
CA ARG A 8 -34.20 59.46 -63.36
C ARG A 8 -33.31 58.41 -64.10
N GLY A 9 -32.95 57.43 -63.35
CA GLY A 9 -32.54 56.15 -63.96
C GLY A 9 -32.75 54.97 -62.98
N ARG A 10 -33.87 54.26 -63.19
CA ARG A 10 -34.22 52.95 -62.53
C ARG A 10 -33.37 51.86 -63.14
N ASN A 11 -32.98 50.93 -62.31
CA ASN A 11 -32.89 49.46 -62.42
C ASN A 11 -31.69 49.04 -61.55
N GLY A 12 -31.83 48.32 -60.51
CA GLY A 12 -32.50 47.00 -60.42
C GLY A 12 -31.42 45.94 -60.46
N SER A 13 -30.87 45.53 -59.32
CA SER A 13 -30.52 44.13 -59.17
C SER A 13 -30.28 43.83 -57.70
N LEU A 14 -31.14 42.96 -57.20
CA LEU A 14 -30.97 42.29 -55.93
C LEU A 14 -29.67 41.47 -55.95
N LEU A 15 -28.73 41.76 -55.11
CA LEU A 15 -27.72 40.79 -54.65
C LEU A 15 -27.90 40.58 -53.16
N ARG A 16 -28.63 39.53 -52.85
CA ARG A 16 -28.73 38.97 -51.48
C ARG A 16 -27.39 38.47 -51.08
N ASN A 17 -26.67 39.21 -50.25
CA ASN A 17 -25.51 38.70 -49.52
C ASN A 17 -26.03 37.75 -48.43
N LEU A 18 -25.94 36.45 -48.72
CA LEU A 18 -25.99 35.39 -47.70
C LEU A 18 -24.69 35.43 -46.91
N SER A 19 -24.71 36.14 -45.80
CA SER A 19 -23.68 35.95 -44.76
C SER A 19 -23.96 34.62 -44.10
N ALA A 20 -23.28 33.58 -44.58
CA ALA A 20 -23.19 32.28 -43.92
C ALA A 20 -22.36 32.47 -42.65
N THR A 21 -23.02 32.74 -41.53
CA THR A 21 -22.41 32.71 -40.20
C THR A 21 -22.13 31.26 -39.88
N LEU A 22 -20.88 30.82 -40.13
CA LEU A 22 -20.37 29.52 -39.73
C LEU A 22 -20.28 29.49 -38.20
N PHE A 23 -21.33 28.96 -37.57
CA PHE A 23 -21.35 28.69 -36.14
C PHE A 23 -20.48 27.46 -35.92
N ILE A 24 -19.16 27.66 -35.70
CA ILE A 24 -18.26 26.63 -35.22
C ILE A 24 -18.71 26.35 -33.78
N LEU A 25 -19.49 25.29 -33.57
CA LEU A 25 -19.70 24.68 -32.27
C LEU A 25 -18.34 24.13 -31.80
N LEU A 26 -17.60 24.92 -31.08
CA LEU A 26 -16.54 24.41 -30.21
C LEU A 26 -17.22 23.54 -29.17
N LEU A 27 -17.30 22.25 -29.44
CA LEU A 27 -17.46 21.23 -28.41
C LEU A 27 -16.21 21.33 -27.52
N ALA A 28 -16.29 22.22 -26.54
CA ALA A 28 -15.38 22.18 -25.41
C ALA A 28 -15.64 20.84 -24.71
N THR A 29 -14.94 19.78 -25.14
CA THR A 29 -14.75 18.63 -24.30
C THR A 29 -14.08 19.17 -23.05
N SER A 30 -14.86 19.36 -21.99
CA SER A 30 -14.29 19.54 -20.65
C SER A 30 -13.41 18.33 -20.42
N ALA A 31 -12.12 18.45 -20.67
CA ALA A 31 -11.16 17.51 -20.17
C ALA A 31 -11.33 17.55 -18.66
N ASN A 32 -12.12 16.64 -18.10
CA ASN A 32 -12.13 16.44 -16.67
C ASN A 32 -10.68 16.19 -16.28
N ALA A 33 -10.11 17.06 -15.47
CA ALA A 33 -8.81 16.81 -14.88
C ALA A 33 -8.84 15.42 -14.23
N ALA A 34 -7.81 14.63 -14.44
CA ALA A 34 -7.72 13.31 -13.85
C ALA A 34 -7.81 13.43 -12.32
N ASP A 35 -8.55 12.52 -11.70
CA ASP A 35 -8.61 12.42 -10.25
C ASP A 35 -7.21 12.06 -9.71
N GLN A 36 -6.65 12.84 -8.80
CA GLN A 36 -5.32 12.60 -8.26
C GLN A 36 -5.36 11.69 -7.02
N ILE A 37 -4.40 10.78 -6.93
CA ILE A 37 -4.13 9.95 -5.75
C ILE A 37 -2.63 10.00 -5.47
N ARG A 38 -2.26 10.47 -4.28
CA ARG A 38 -0.88 10.54 -3.79
C ARG A 38 -0.67 9.41 -2.79
N CYS A 39 0.12 8.42 -3.18
CA CYS A 39 0.44 7.27 -2.35
C CYS A 39 1.84 7.38 -1.76
N VAL A 40 1.95 7.16 -0.45
CA VAL A 40 3.24 7.04 0.26
C VAL A 40 3.24 5.75 1.06
N PHE A 41 4.23 4.91 0.85
CA PHE A 41 4.33 3.60 1.49
C PHE A 41 5.81 3.22 1.74
N PRO A 42 6.08 2.25 2.62
CA PRO A 42 7.44 1.78 2.88
C PRO A 42 8.05 1.16 1.62
N PHE A 43 9.37 1.08 1.59
CA PHE A 43 10.08 0.31 0.58
C PHE A 43 9.79 -1.19 0.79
N TRP A 44 8.78 -1.67 0.08
CA TRP A 44 8.30 -3.05 0.14
C TRP A 44 7.85 -3.52 -1.25
N PHE A 45 8.31 -4.69 -1.67
CA PHE A 45 8.05 -5.19 -3.02
C PHE A 45 6.59 -5.57 -3.28
N GLY A 46 5.81 -5.78 -2.21
CA GLY A 46 4.36 -5.95 -2.31
C GLY A 46 3.63 -4.74 -2.92
N ASN A 47 4.27 -3.56 -2.93
CA ASN A 47 3.73 -2.36 -3.56
C ASN A 47 3.90 -2.32 -5.10
N ALA A 48 4.61 -3.30 -5.69
CA ALA A 48 4.91 -3.29 -7.13
C ALA A 48 3.68 -3.22 -8.04
N PRO A 49 2.50 -3.79 -7.71
CA PRO A 49 1.32 -3.65 -8.55
C PRO A 49 0.90 -2.20 -8.81
N VAL A 50 1.17 -1.26 -7.86
CA VAL A 50 0.85 0.17 -8.05
C VAL A 50 1.72 0.78 -9.15
N PHE A 51 3.01 0.46 -9.16
CA PHE A 51 3.94 0.94 -10.20
C PHE A 51 3.63 0.33 -11.56
N VAL A 52 3.33 -0.97 -11.59
CA VAL A 52 2.97 -1.67 -12.84
C VAL A 52 1.66 -1.15 -13.41
N ALA A 53 0.65 -0.89 -12.56
CA ALA A 53 -0.62 -0.29 -13.00
C ALA A 53 -0.39 1.10 -13.62
N ASN A 54 0.53 1.89 -13.07
CA ASN A 54 0.87 3.20 -13.59
C ASN A 54 1.56 3.09 -14.96
N GLU A 55 2.61 2.27 -15.06
CA GLU A 55 3.39 2.07 -16.30
C GLU A 55 2.57 1.45 -17.44
N LEU A 56 1.62 0.55 -17.13
CA LEU A 56 0.72 -0.04 -18.11
C LEU A 56 -0.50 0.85 -18.45
N GLY A 57 -0.59 2.04 -17.82
CA GLY A 57 -1.67 2.99 -18.08
C GLY A 57 -3.02 2.62 -17.48
N TYR A 58 -3.10 1.61 -16.60
CA TYR A 58 -4.37 1.14 -16.02
C TYR A 58 -5.07 2.22 -15.20
N PHE A 59 -4.31 3.07 -14.52
CA PHE A 59 -4.87 4.22 -13.81
C PHE A 59 -5.34 5.31 -14.76
N ALA A 60 -4.56 5.60 -15.81
CA ALA A 60 -4.92 6.61 -16.81
C ALA A 60 -6.20 6.23 -17.58
N GLU A 61 -6.40 4.94 -17.90
CA GLU A 61 -7.64 4.41 -18.50
C GLU A 61 -8.87 4.63 -17.62
N GLU A 62 -8.68 4.66 -16.30
CA GLU A 62 -9.74 4.96 -15.32
C GLU A 62 -9.88 6.48 -15.05
N GLY A 63 -9.06 7.32 -15.70
CA GLY A 63 -9.05 8.77 -15.49
C GLY A 63 -8.40 9.18 -14.16
N LEU A 64 -7.41 8.41 -13.70
CA LEU A 64 -6.64 8.70 -12.49
C LEU A 64 -5.20 9.11 -12.84
N GLU A 65 -4.67 10.01 -12.04
CA GLU A 65 -3.24 10.32 -11.95
C GLU A 65 -2.74 9.84 -10.57
N VAL A 66 -1.92 8.79 -10.55
CA VAL A 66 -1.40 8.21 -9.32
C VAL A 66 0.08 8.53 -9.18
N THR A 67 0.44 9.24 -8.13
CA THR A 67 1.84 9.51 -7.77
C THR A 67 2.25 8.66 -6.56
N THR A 68 3.51 8.24 -6.55
CA THR A 68 4.04 7.34 -5.52
C THR A 68 5.34 7.89 -4.94
N ALA A 69 5.53 7.68 -3.63
CA ALA A 69 6.80 7.92 -2.95
C ALA A 69 7.04 6.84 -1.89
N PHE A 70 8.32 6.56 -1.62
CA PHE A 70 8.72 5.73 -0.48
C PHE A 70 9.02 6.61 0.72
N ASP A 71 8.50 6.21 1.88
CA ASP A 71 8.86 6.75 3.19
C ASP A 71 8.85 5.61 4.20
N ASN A 72 10.05 5.22 4.65
CA ASN A 72 10.25 4.19 5.65
C ASN A 72 9.98 4.70 7.08
N ASP A 73 9.93 6.03 7.27
CA ASP A 73 9.52 6.60 8.55
C ASP A 73 7.99 6.56 8.70
N ARG A 74 7.55 5.56 9.42
CA ARG A 74 6.14 5.27 9.64
C ARG A 74 5.38 6.34 10.42
N ALA A 75 6.11 7.18 11.18
CA ALA A 75 5.50 8.26 11.95
C ALA A 75 5.03 9.42 11.06
N ASN A 76 5.55 9.55 9.83
CA ASN A 76 5.25 10.67 8.95
C ASN A 76 3.93 10.49 8.19
N VAL A 77 3.56 9.27 7.82
CA VAL A 77 2.50 9.01 6.82
C VAL A 77 1.11 9.34 7.36
N MET A 78 0.78 8.96 8.59
CA MET A 78 -0.57 9.22 9.14
C MET A 78 -0.84 10.71 9.37
N PRO A 79 0.08 11.53 9.92
CA PRO A 79 -0.11 12.97 9.96
C PRO A 79 -0.22 13.61 8.56
N ALA A 80 0.54 13.12 7.58
CA ALA A 80 0.47 13.59 6.20
C ALA A 80 -0.90 13.25 5.55
N MET A 81 -1.46 12.08 5.85
CA MET A 81 -2.79 11.68 5.42
C MET A 81 -3.86 12.55 6.10
N ALA A 82 -3.76 12.78 7.40
CA ALA A 82 -4.65 13.67 8.14
C ALA A 82 -4.62 15.10 7.59
N GLY A 83 -3.43 15.61 7.28
CA GLY A 83 -3.21 16.93 6.67
C GLY A 83 -3.61 17.02 5.19
N GLY A 84 -4.02 15.91 4.55
CA GLY A 84 -4.48 15.88 3.17
C GLY A 84 -3.38 15.94 2.12
N SER A 85 -2.11 15.77 2.50
CA SER A 85 -0.98 15.68 1.55
C SER A 85 -0.74 14.27 1.02
N VAL A 86 -1.26 13.24 1.70
CA VAL A 86 -1.25 11.83 1.30
C VAL A 86 -2.69 11.33 1.22
N ASP A 87 -3.03 10.62 0.17
CA ASP A 87 -4.36 10.06 -0.06
C ASP A 87 -4.42 8.55 0.16
N CYS A 88 -3.29 7.86 0.03
CA CYS A 88 -3.17 6.40 0.09
C CYS A 88 -1.86 5.98 0.75
N THR A 89 -1.92 4.92 1.55
CA THR A 89 -0.75 4.15 1.98
C THR A 89 -1.06 2.66 1.88
N ILE A 90 -0.01 1.84 1.79
CA ILE A 90 -0.12 0.37 1.81
C ILE A 90 0.81 -0.09 2.92
N ARG A 91 0.27 -0.85 3.87
CA ARG A 91 0.99 -1.27 5.08
C ARG A 91 0.39 -2.54 5.65
N THR A 92 1.17 -3.22 6.47
CA THR A 92 0.66 -4.34 7.25
C THR A 92 -0.45 -3.89 8.18
N ILE A 93 -1.57 -4.60 8.19
CA ILE A 93 -2.74 -4.26 9.01
C ILE A 93 -2.38 -4.19 10.51
N GLY A 94 -1.48 -5.03 10.98
CA GLY A 94 -1.04 -5.03 12.37
C GLY A 94 -0.29 -3.76 12.76
N GLU A 95 0.50 -3.23 11.85
CA GLU A 95 1.18 -1.95 12.02
C GLU A 95 0.17 -0.82 12.20
N GLU A 96 -0.88 -0.81 11.37
CA GLU A 96 -1.95 0.17 11.48
C GLU A 96 -2.72 0.07 12.80
N MET A 97 -2.97 -1.14 13.28
CA MET A 97 -3.67 -1.35 14.56
C MET A 97 -2.86 -0.97 15.80
N SER A 98 -1.54 -0.97 15.71
CA SER A 98 -0.65 -0.67 16.84
C SER A 98 -0.42 0.83 17.03
N ARG A 99 -1.02 1.69 16.20
CA ARG A 99 -0.85 3.14 16.29
C ARG A 99 -2.00 3.81 17.00
N PRO A 100 -1.73 4.84 17.84
CA PRO A 100 -2.77 5.71 18.36
C PRO A 100 -3.54 6.35 17.20
N ARG A 101 -4.87 6.29 17.27
CA ARG A 101 -5.76 6.87 16.24
C ARG A 101 -6.64 7.93 16.88
N ALA A 102 -6.57 9.16 16.39
CA ALA A 102 -7.63 10.12 16.58
C ALA A 102 -8.73 9.82 15.56
N ALA A 103 -10.00 9.97 15.94
CA ALA A 103 -11.14 9.57 15.13
C ALA A 103 -11.22 10.30 13.76
N ASP A 104 -10.63 11.47 13.66
CA ASP A 104 -10.60 12.34 12.48
C ASP A 104 -9.36 12.14 11.58
N THR A 105 -8.37 11.38 12.05
CA THR A 105 -7.08 11.16 11.34
C THR A 105 -6.93 9.74 10.79
N THR A 106 -7.97 8.94 10.91
CA THR A 106 -7.91 7.55 10.50
C THR A 106 -8.03 7.40 8.98
N GLY A 107 -7.19 6.53 8.43
CA GLY A 107 -7.44 5.95 7.11
C GLY A 107 -8.53 4.89 7.19
N THR A 108 -9.08 4.56 6.02
CA THR A 108 -10.01 3.45 5.86
C THR A 108 -9.37 2.38 4.99
N VAL A 109 -9.35 1.15 5.47
CA VAL A 109 -8.90 -0.03 4.70
C VAL A 109 -9.98 -0.36 3.67
N ILE A 110 -9.59 -0.43 2.40
CA ILE A 110 -10.51 -0.68 1.28
C ILE A 110 -10.19 -1.97 0.50
N GLY A 111 -9.07 -2.61 0.77
CA GLY A 111 -8.64 -3.85 0.12
C GLY A 111 -7.35 -4.40 0.72
N THR A 112 -6.98 -5.60 0.30
CA THR A 112 -5.67 -6.20 0.56
C THR A 112 -4.85 -6.20 -0.72
N ILE A 113 -3.53 -6.28 -0.64
CA ILE A 113 -2.65 -6.31 -1.81
C ILE A 113 -1.73 -7.52 -1.80
N ASP A 114 -1.12 -7.83 -0.68
CA ASP A 114 -0.24 -8.98 -0.53
C ASP A 114 -0.24 -9.57 0.89
N ILE A 115 0.34 -10.73 0.99
CA ILE A 115 0.61 -11.44 2.23
C ILE A 115 2.08 -11.80 2.22
N SER A 116 2.80 -11.39 3.26
CA SER A 116 4.18 -11.83 3.44
C SER A 116 4.22 -13.33 3.75
N ALA A 117 4.99 -14.06 2.98
CA ALA A 117 5.10 -15.53 3.00
C ALA A 117 6.57 -15.99 3.10
N GLY A 118 7.35 -15.27 3.91
CA GLY A 118 8.76 -15.54 4.15
C GLY A 118 9.65 -14.30 4.09
N ALA A 119 9.14 -13.16 3.59
CA ALA A 119 9.95 -11.96 3.39
C ALA A 119 10.05 -11.04 4.62
N ASP A 120 9.27 -11.25 5.66
CA ASP A 120 9.46 -10.63 6.96
C ASP A 120 10.00 -11.64 7.97
N GLY A 121 10.87 -11.20 8.89
CA GLY A 121 11.40 -12.13 9.87
C GLY A 121 12.28 -11.51 10.95
N VAL A 122 12.93 -12.42 11.65
CA VAL A 122 13.96 -12.11 12.66
C VAL A 122 15.23 -12.86 12.28
N VAL A 123 16.31 -12.11 12.07
CA VAL A 123 17.66 -12.67 11.90
C VAL A 123 18.35 -12.69 13.24
N ALA A 124 18.93 -13.82 13.61
CA ALA A 124 19.57 -14.01 14.90
C ALA A 124 21.04 -14.41 14.76
N GLY A 125 21.81 -14.13 15.79
CA GLY A 125 23.19 -14.57 15.93
C GLY A 125 23.30 -16.11 16.11
N PRO A 126 24.49 -16.67 15.91
CA PRO A 126 24.69 -18.12 15.92
C PRO A 126 24.37 -18.79 17.27
N GLU A 127 24.39 -18.02 18.36
CA GLU A 127 24.09 -18.49 19.71
C GLU A 127 22.61 -18.66 20.01
N ILE A 128 21.73 -18.04 19.22
CA ILE A 128 20.28 -18.08 19.37
C ILE A 128 19.74 -19.20 18.48
N LYS A 129 19.10 -20.20 19.05
CA LYS A 129 18.53 -21.35 18.31
C LYS A 129 17.02 -21.42 18.38
N THR A 130 16.45 -20.87 19.43
CA THR A 130 15.01 -20.82 19.68
C THR A 130 14.59 -19.40 20.04
N VAL A 131 13.31 -19.11 19.98
CA VAL A 131 12.80 -17.79 20.38
C VAL A 131 13.00 -17.54 21.88
N GLU A 132 13.01 -18.60 22.69
CA GLU A 132 13.27 -18.54 24.13
C GLU A 132 14.71 -18.12 24.46
N ASP A 133 15.69 -18.40 23.58
CA ASP A 133 17.09 -17.99 23.79
C ASP A 133 17.25 -16.46 23.73
N LEU A 134 16.26 -15.74 23.23
CA LEU A 134 16.21 -14.28 23.21
C LEU A 134 15.83 -13.66 24.56
N ILE A 135 15.31 -14.44 25.51
CA ILE A 135 14.94 -13.91 26.84
C ILE A 135 16.16 -13.29 27.54
N GLY A 136 16.01 -12.04 27.98
CA GLY A 136 17.07 -11.25 28.57
C GLY A 136 18.12 -10.74 27.57
N LYS A 137 17.94 -10.99 26.27
CA LYS A 137 18.84 -10.49 25.21
C LYS A 137 18.27 -9.25 24.53
N THR A 138 19.07 -8.64 23.66
CA THR A 138 18.68 -7.44 22.90
C THR A 138 18.20 -7.85 21.52
N LEU A 139 16.96 -7.49 21.21
CA LEU A 139 16.37 -7.45 19.87
C LEU A 139 16.41 -6.01 19.35
N ALA A 140 16.99 -5.77 18.19
CA ALA A 140 16.90 -4.47 17.52
C ALA A 140 15.77 -4.48 16.48
N GLY A 141 14.98 -3.41 16.44
CA GLY A 141 13.80 -3.27 15.57
C GLY A 141 12.74 -2.37 16.21
N GLU A 142 11.64 -2.18 15.48
CA GLU A 142 10.47 -1.45 15.99
C GLU A 142 9.48 -2.41 16.67
N VAL A 143 8.73 -1.92 17.67
CA VAL A 143 7.76 -2.74 18.42
C VAL A 143 6.70 -3.35 17.52
N ASN A 144 6.21 -2.56 16.56
CA ASN A 144 5.15 -2.95 15.63
C ASN A 144 5.67 -3.45 14.28
N HIS A 145 6.97 -3.69 14.14
CA HIS A 145 7.53 -4.33 12.97
C HIS A 145 6.99 -5.77 12.82
N PRO A 146 6.65 -6.23 11.59
CA PRO A 146 6.14 -7.60 11.39
C PRO A 146 6.97 -8.68 12.06
N GLY A 147 8.31 -8.64 11.96
CA GLY A 147 9.19 -9.58 12.63
C GLY A 147 9.06 -9.58 14.16
N THR A 148 8.96 -8.37 14.77
CA THR A 148 8.76 -8.23 16.22
C THR A 148 7.42 -8.79 16.65
N VAL A 149 6.36 -8.53 15.88
CA VAL A 149 5.00 -9.05 16.14
C VAL A 149 4.98 -10.58 16.04
N MET A 150 5.56 -11.16 15.00
CA MET A 150 5.66 -12.62 14.86
C MET A 150 6.44 -13.25 16.03
N LEU A 151 7.54 -12.60 16.46
CA LEU A 151 8.28 -13.05 17.64
C LEU A 151 7.42 -13.02 18.90
N GLN A 152 6.62 -11.97 19.11
CA GLN A 152 5.66 -11.92 20.23
C GLN A 152 4.66 -13.07 20.16
N PHE A 153 4.11 -13.38 18.95
CA PHE A 153 3.22 -14.54 18.78
C PHE A 153 3.91 -15.86 19.17
N ALA A 154 5.16 -16.03 18.71
CA ALA A 154 5.92 -17.24 19.03
C ALA A 154 6.20 -17.36 20.53
N LEU A 155 6.61 -16.26 21.17
CA LEU A 155 6.87 -16.20 22.61
C LEU A 155 5.60 -16.45 23.44
N SER A 156 4.45 -15.85 23.04
CA SER A 156 3.18 -16.04 23.74
C SER A 156 2.75 -17.51 23.82
N LYS A 157 2.97 -18.30 22.77
CA LYS A 157 2.70 -19.74 22.74
C LYS A 157 3.55 -20.52 23.78
N LYS A 158 4.64 -19.91 24.25
CA LYS A 158 5.56 -20.45 25.26
C LYS A 158 5.34 -19.82 26.66
N GLY A 159 4.31 -18.99 26.82
CA GLY A 159 4.05 -18.26 28.06
C GLY A 159 5.09 -17.16 28.35
N LYS A 160 5.77 -16.66 27.31
CA LYS A 160 6.76 -15.61 27.36
C LYS A 160 6.28 -14.38 26.62
N SER A 161 7.01 -13.27 26.76
CA SER A 161 6.64 -12.01 26.12
C SER A 161 7.87 -11.32 25.53
N ILE A 162 7.63 -10.50 24.52
CA ILE A 162 8.65 -9.57 24.00
C ILE A 162 9.19 -8.62 25.08
N LYS A 163 8.42 -8.41 26.17
CA LYS A 163 8.84 -7.63 27.33
C LYS A 163 9.94 -8.28 28.17
N ASP A 164 10.15 -9.57 27.96
CA ASP A 164 11.25 -10.32 28.58
C ASP A 164 12.59 -10.09 27.83
N LEU A 165 12.56 -9.34 26.72
CA LEU A 165 13.71 -8.92 25.93
C LEU A 165 14.02 -7.43 26.19
N THR A 166 15.25 -7.01 25.84
CA THR A 166 15.59 -5.60 25.68
C THR A 166 15.35 -5.18 24.24
N LEU A 167 14.46 -4.22 24.00
CA LEU A 167 14.23 -3.68 22.66
C LEU A 167 15.15 -2.47 22.43
N LYS A 168 15.96 -2.53 21.37
CA LYS A 168 16.71 -1.39 20.84
C LYS A 168 15.99 -0.87 19.60
N MET A 169 15.38 0.30 19.73
CA MET A 169 14.66 0.93 18.62
C MET A 169 15.63 1.35 17.53
N ILE A 170 15.40 0.88 16.31
CA ILE A 170 16.14 1.25 15.10
C ILE A 170 15.18 1.36 13.92
N ALA A 171 15.55 2.15 12.91
CA ALA A 171 14.91 2.05 11.60
C ALA A 171 15.31 0.74 10.91
N THR A 172 14.43 0.19 10.10
CA THR A 172 14.69 -1.10 9.42
C THR A 172 15.91 -1.04 8.50
N ASP A 173 16.19 0.13 7.89
CA ASP A 173 17.35 0.35 7.02
C ASP A 173 18.69 0.20 7.77
N ASP A 174 18.69 0.40 9.07
CA ASP A 174 19.90 0.26 9.93
C ASP A 174 20.14 -1.18 10.38
N SER A 175 19.22 -2.11 10.13
CA SER A 175 19.23 -3.47 10.68
C SER A 175 20.52 -4.23 10.37
N ALA A 176 21.06 -4.09 9.15
CA ALA A 176 22.29 -4.76 8.75
C ALA A 176 23.52 -4.22 9.51
N ALA A 177 23.65 -2.90 9.63
CA ALA A 177 24.76 -2.28 10.35
C ALA A 177 24.70 -2.56 11.86
N VAL A 178 23.50 -2.47 12.44
CA VAL A 178 23.29 -2.70 13.88
C VAL A 178 23.52 -4.17 14.25
N PHE A 179 23.22 -5.12 13.35
CA PHE A 179 23.43 -6.54 13.61
C PHE A 179 24.92 -6.93 13.76
N GLU A 180 25.84 -6.14 13.24
CA GLU A 180 27.29 -6.40 13.41
C GLU A 180 27.75 -6.21 14.85
N ASP A 181 27.01 -5.46 15.69
CA ASP A 181 27.28 -5.34 17.12
C ASP A 181 26.93 -6.66 17.84
N PRO A 182 27.91 -7.36 18.47
CA PRO A 182 27.67 -8.65 19.14
C PRO A 182 26.74 -8.54 20.35
N SER A 183 26.49 -7.35 20.90
CA SER A 183 25.51 -7.11 21.96
C SER A 183 24.06 -7.23 21.48
N ILE A 184 23.83 -7.18 20.17
CA ILE A 184 22.52 -7.38 19.52
C ILE A 184 22.35 -8.85 19.20
N ALA A 185 21.48 -9.54 19.92
CA ALA A 185 21.24 -10.96 19.72
C ALA A 185 20.47 -11.26 18.43
N ALA A 186 19.54 -10.37 18.05
CA ALA A 186 18.74 -10.50 16.84
C ALA A 186 18.28 -9.13 16.33
N VAL A 187 17.86 -9.11 15.05
CA VAL A 187 17.20 -7.95 14.43
C VAL A 187 15.89 -8.38 13.78
N ALA A 188 14.84 -7.59 13.94
CA ALA A 188 13.60 -7.70 13.20
C ALA A 188 13.73 -6.88 11.90
N THR A 189 13.52 -7.52 10.75
CA THR A 189 13.74 -6.92 9.43
C THR A 189 12.94 -7.65 8.36
N TRP A 190 13.03 -7.18 7.11
CA TRP A 190 12.41 -7.81 5.94
C TRP A 190 13.40 -7.92 4.78
N GLU A 191 12.98 -8.57 3.69
CA GLU A 191 13.77 -8.63 2.46
C GLU A 191 13.79 -7.27 1.73
N PRO A 192 14.94 -6.89 1.14
CA PRO A 192 16.15 -7.69 0.94
C PRO A 192 17.14 -7.70 2.12
N MET A 193 16.92 -6.89 3.16
CA MET A 193 17.87 -6.75 4.29
C MET A 193 18.10 -8.08 5.01
N MET A 194 17.06 -8.88 5.19
CA MET A 194 17.14 -10.18 5.87
C MET A 194 18.16 -11.12 5.18
N GLY A 195 18.03 -11.28 3.87
CA GLY A 195 18.97 -12.07 3.08
C GLY A 195 20.37 -11.44 3.03
N MET A 196 20.47 -10.12 2.95
CA MET A 196 21.76 -9.41 2.98
C MET A 196 22.51 -9.62 4.29
N ILE A 197 21.83 -9.55 5.44
CA ILE A 197 22.43 -9.81 6.75
C ILE A 197 22.97 -11.24 6.79
N VAL A 198 22.16 -12.22 6.50
CA VAL A 198 22.58 -13.64 6.55
C VAL A 198 23.78 -13.92 5.63
N LYS A 199 23.82 -13.28 4.46
CA LYS A 199 24.88 -13.49 3.46
C LYS A 199 26.17 -12.77 3.80
N ASN A 200 26.11 -11.53 4.33
CA ASN A 200 27.24 -10.61 4.36
C ASN A 200 27.78 -10.34 5.77
N THR A 201 27.06 -10.72 6.83
CA THR A 201 27.50 -10.45 8.22
C THR A 201 28.81 -11.15 8.55
N SER A 202 29.65 -10.49 9.36
CA SER A 202 30.85 -11.07 9.95
C SER A 202 30.54 -12.17 11.00
N ARG A 203 29.31 -12.21 11.50
CA ARG A 203 28.83 -13.15 12.54
C ARG A 203 28.49 -14.50 11.89
N ARG A 204 29.50 -15.34 11.69
CA ARG A 204 29.35 -16.66 11.04
C ARG A 204 28.32 -17.53 11.77
N GLY A 205 27.38 -18.06 11.01
CA GLY A 205 26.28 -18.87 11.54
C GLY A 205 25.03 -18.06 11.93
N ALA A 206 24.99 -16.76 11.63
CA ALA A 206 23.76 -15.99 11.66
C ALA A 206 22.71 -16.62 10.71
N HIS A 207 21.47 -16.60 11.11
CA HIS A 207 20.40 -17.28 10.39
C HIS A 207 19.04 -16.62 10.64
N ILE A 208 18.08 -16.95 9.81
CA ILE A 208 16.67 -16.56 10.01
C ILE A 208 16.10 -17.45 11.11
N LEU A 209 15.79 -16.84 12.27
CA LEU A 209 15.25 -17.54 13.43
C LEU A 209 13.76 -17.88 13.25
N LEU A 210 13.01 -16.97 12.66
CA LEU A 210 11.60 -17.14 12.26
C LEU A 210 11.29 -16.22 11.08
N SER A 211 10.29 -16.57 10.30
CA SER A 211 9.81 -15.72 9.22
C SER A 211 8.30 -15.80 9.06
N SER A 212 7.73 -14.92 8.25
CA SER A 212 6.29 -14.88 7.93
C SER A 212 5.78 -16.17 7.26
N LYS A 213 6.66 -17.03 6.76
CA LYS A 213 6.31 -18.36 6.26
C LYS A 213 5.65 -19.24 7.32
N ASP A 214 5.99 -19.02 8.60
CA ASP A 214 5.46 -19.80 9.73
C ASP A 214 4.16 -19.22 10.31
N PHE A 215 3.66 -18.12 9.72
CA PHE A 215 2.53 -17.33 10.21
C PHE A 215 1.57 -16.95 9.08
N ASP A 216 1.09 -17.93 8.32
CA ASP A 216 0.27 -17.71 7.12
C ASP A 216 -0.91 -16.75 7.38
N GLY A 217 -0.98 -15.70 6.56
CA GLY A 217 -2.00 -14.67 6.61
C GLY A 217 -1.90 -13.66 7.76
N LEU A 218 -0.96 -13.84 8.73
CA LEU A 218 -0.80 -12.88 9.83
C LEU A 218 -0.25 -11.54 9.33
N ILE A 219 0.71 -11.59 8.42
CA ILE A 219 1.33 -10.38 7.84
C ILE A 219 0.65 -10.11 6.51
N THR A 220 -0.51 -9.47 6.60
CA THR A 220 -1.34 -9.06 5.45
C THR A 220 -1.23 -7.56 5.25
N ASP A 221 -0.83 -7.14 4.06
CA ASP A 221 -0.79 -5.74 3.68
C ASP A 221 -2.12 -5.27 3.10
N VAL A 222 -2.53 -4.10 3.58
CA VAL A 222 -3.81 -3.49 3.25
C VAL A 222 -3.63 -2.15 2.56
N ILE A 223 -4.57 -1.84 1.69
CA ILE A 223 -4.68 -0.55 1.03
C ILE A 223 -5.51 0.36 1.93
N LEU A 224 -4.86 1.35 2.51
CA LEU A 224 -5.44 2.33 3.41
C LEU A 224 -5.56 3.67 2.69
N VAL A 225 -6.73 4.28 2.73
CA VAL A 225 -6.99 5.57 2.06
C VAL A 225 -7.57 6.59 3.04
N ARG A 226 -7.43 7.86 2.70
CA ARG A 226 -7.94 8.96 3.52
C ARG A 226 -9.46 8.91 3.62
N SER A 227 -10.00 8.72 4.83
CA SER A 227 -11.42 8.47 5.08
C SER A 227 -12.35 9.57 4.56
N ASN A 228 -12.01 10.84 4.78
CA ASN A 228 -12.82 11.97 4.34
C ASN A 228 -12.88 12.05 2.80
N ASP A 229 -11.79 11.75 2.12
CA ASP A 229 -11.75 11.74 0.67
C ASP A 229 -12.47 10.52 0.09
N LEU A 230 -12.37 9.36 0.74
CA LEU A 230 -13.17 8.19 0.39
C LEU A 230 -14.68 8.48 0.45
N ALA A 231 -15.13 9.10 1.55
CA ALA A 231 -16.53 9.45 1.73
C ALA A 231 -17.03 10.43 0.64
N ALA A 232 -16.19 11.39 0.26
CA ALA A 232 -16.53 12.37 -0.79
C ALA A 232 -16.44 11.79 -2.22
N ASN A 233 -15.50 10.87 -2.45
CA ASN A 233 -15.10 10.39 -3.78
C ASN A 233 -14.99 8.86 -3.86
N PRO A 234 -16.01 8.07 -3.48
CA PRO A 234 -15.88 6.59 -3.42
C PRO A 234 -15.54 5.96 -4.77
N LYS A 235 -16.04 6.53 -5.87
CA LYS A 235 -15.74 6.04 -7.22
C LYS A 235 -14.27 6.18 -7.61
N LYS A 236 -13.57 7.20 -7.10
CA LYS A 236 -12.13 7.38 -7.31
C LYS A 236 -11.35 6.17 -6.79
N TYR A 237 -11.68 5.70 -5.61
CA TYR A 237 -11.01 4.57 -4.97
C TYR A 237 -11.40 3.21 -5.57
N SER A 238 -12.63 3.06 -6.07
CA SER A 238 -12.97 1.87 -6.86
C SER A 238 -12.16 1.79 -8.16
N LYS A 239 -11.94 2.91 -8.85
CA LYS A 239 -11.06 2.99 -10.02
C LYS A 239 -9.61 2.63 -9.67
N PHE A 240 -9.11 3.13 -8.52
CA PHE A 240 -7.78 2.84 -8.03
C PHE A 240 -7.57 1.34 -7.76
N LEU A 241 -8.50 0.72 -7.05
CA LEU A 241 -8.45 -0.72 -6.80
C LEU A 241 -8.48 -1.54 -8.10
N ARG A 242 -9.30 -1.15 -9.10
CA ARG A 242 -9.30 -1.84 -10.41
C ARG A 242 -7.93 -1.82 -11.07
N GLY A 243 -7.25 -0.68 -11.06
CA GLY A 243 -5.89 -0.59 -11.60
C GLY A 243 -4.92 -1.54 -10.90
N ILE A 244 -4.96 -1.60 -9.57
CA ILE A 244 -4.11 -2.49 -8.77
C ILE A 244 -4.39 -3.97 -9.07
N TYR A 245 -5.66 -4.40 -9.02
CA TYR A 245 -6.00 -5.81 -9.25
C TYR A 245 -5.77 -6.25 -10.70
N ARG A 246 -5.92 -5.36 -11.68
CA ARG A 246 -5.48 -5.64 -13.07
C ARG A 246 -3.97 -5.86 -13.14
N ALA A 247 -3.17 -5.12 -12.40
CA ALA A 247 -1.72 -5.33 -12.35
C ALA A 247 -1.34 -6.65 -11.65
N ILE A 248 -2.09 -7.06 -10.63
CA ILE A 248 -1.92 -8.36 -9.99
C ILE A 248 -2.30 -9.50 -10.94
N ASP A 249 -3.38 -9.38 -11.70
CA ASP A 249 -3.74 -10.36 -12.73
C ASP A 249 -2.70 -10.41 -13.86
N PHE A 250 -2.12 -9.25 -14.21
CA PHE A 250 -1.00 -9.20 -15.14
C PHE A 250 0.23 -9.94 -14.61
N TYR A 251 0.55 -9.83 -13.31
CA TYR A 251 1.63 -10.61 -12.69
C TYR A 251 1.43 -12.11 -12.85
N LYS A 252 0.21 -12.62 -12.65
CA LYS A 252 -0.09 -14.06 -12.78
C LYS A 252 0.16 -14.59 -14.19
N THR A 253 -0.12 -13.78 -15.20
CA THR A 253 -0.02 -14.19 -16.60
C THR A 253 1.32 -13.83 -17.23
N ASN A 254 1.97 -12.79 -16.75
CA ASN A 254 3.21 -12.22 -17.32
C ASN A 254 4.24 -11.87 -16.23
N PRO A 255 4.65 -12.84 -15.36
CA PRO A 255 5.49 -12.53 -14.19
C PRO A 255 6.84 -11.92 -14.57
N LYS A 256 7.47 -12.37 -15.65
CA LYS A 256 8.74 -11.80 -16.12
C LYS A 256 8.59 -10.34 -16.52
N LYS A 257 7.54 -10.01 -17.28
CA LYS A 257 7.29 -8.64 -17.72
C LYS A 257 6.92 -7.72 -16.56
N PHE A 258 6.17 -8.23 -15.60
CA PHE A 258 5.87 -7.52 -14.36
C PHE A 258 7.15 -7.11 -13.61
N VAL A 259 8.10 -8.03 -13.45
CA VAL A 259 9.41 -7.76 -12.82
C VAL A 259 10.21 -6.75 -13.62
N GLU A 260 10.29 -6.88 -14.95
CA GLU A 260 10.98 -5.92 -15.82
C GLU A 260 10.44 -4.49 -15.69
N ILE A 261 9.12 -4.34 -15.51
CA ILE A 261 8.45 -3.05 -15.34
C ILE A 261 8.69 -2.49 -13.94
N SER A 262 8.60 -3.34 -12.91
CA SER A 262 8.62 -2.87 -11.52
C SER A 262 10.03 -2.66 -10.96
N ALA A 263 11.03 -3.46 -11.34
CA ALA A 263 12.38 -3.37 -10.79
C ALA A 263 13.03 -1.96 -10.87
N PRO A 264 12.88 -1.20 -11.96
CA PRO A 264 13.40 0.18 -12.03
C PRO A 264 12.81 1.12 -10.97
N ALA A 265 11.53 0.98 -10.61
CA ALA A 265 10.89 1.82 -9.61
C ALA A 265 11.48 1.58 -8.21
N PHE A 266 11.94 0.37 -7.94
CA PHE A 266 12.62 -0.01 -6.70
C PHE A 266 14.14 0.17 -6.78
N LYS A 267 14.70 0.54 -7.94
CA LYS A 267 16.15 0.69 -8.16
C LYS A 267 16.96 -0.56 -7.83
N VAL A 268 16.40 -1.72 -8.12
CA VAL A 268 17.02 -3.04 -7.91
C VAL A 268 17.18 -3.77 -9.23
N SER A 269 18.00 -4.82 -9.25
CA SER A 269 18.13 -5.70 -10.41
C SER A 269 16.87 -6.58 -10.59
N ILE A 270 16.70 -7.12 -11.80
CA ILE A 270 15.63 -8.08 -12.10
C ILE A 270 15.75 -9.33 -11.21
N GLU A 271 16.98 -9.77 -10.95
CA GLU A 271 17.29 -10.92 -10.11
C GLU A 271 16.86 -10.68 -8.65
N GLU A 272 17.19 -9.52 -8.10
CA GLU A 272 16.80 -9.11 -6.73
C GLU A 272 15.29 -9.00 -6.60
N MET A 273 14.64 -8.33 -7.56
CA MET A 273 13.18 -8.22 -7.58
C MET A 273 12.51 -9.59 -7.65
N THR A 274 13.00 -10.47 -8.54
CA THR A 274 12.48 -11.84 -8.69
C THR A 274 12.64 -12.63 -7.41
N ALA A 275 13.80 -12.56 -6.77
CA ALA A 275 14.07 -13.28 -5.53
C ALA A 275 13.15 -12.78 -4.40
N SER A 276 13.00 -11.47 -4.25
CA SER A 276 12.18 -10.86 -3.20
C SER A 276 10.69 -11.20 -3.34
N LEU A 277 10.18 -11.28 -4.56
CA LEU A 277 8.79 -11.66 -4.81
C LEU A 277 8.47 -13.11 -4.43
N THR A 278 9.46 -13.98 -4.26
CA THR A 278 9.24 -15.36 -3.77
C THR A 278 8.82 -15.40 -2.30
N GLY A 279 9.11 -14.36 -1.55
CA GLY A 279 8.79 -14.24 -0.13
C GLY A 279 7.44 -13.59 0.17
N LEU A 280 6.66 -13.27 -0.85
CA LEU A 280 5.33 -12.70 -0.70
C LEU A 280 4.34 -13.33 -1.69
N ARG A 281 3.07 -13.12 -1.46
CA ARG A 281 1.98 -13.57 -2.32
C ARG A 281 0.96 -12.45 -2.49
N TYR A 282 0.77 -11.99 -3.73
CA TYR A 282 -0.28 -11.02 -4.01
C TYR A 282 -1.66 -11.62 -3.78
N THR A 283 -2.53 -10.87 -3.14
CA THR A 283 -3.96 -11.19 -3.06
C THR A 283 -4.64 -10.67 -4.31
N ASP A 284 -5.16 -11.57 -5.15
CA ASP A 284 -5.97 -11.16 -6.29
C ASP A 284 -7.34 -10.64 -5.85
N PHE A 285 -8.14 -10.17 -6.80
CA PHE A 285 -9.45 -9.62 -6.50
C PHE A 285 -10.35 -10.63 -5.77
N GLU A 286 -10.43 -11.87 -6.22
CA GLU A 286 -11.25 -12.92 -5.62
C GLU A 286 -10.84 -13.19 -4.18
N GLU A 287 -9.55 -13.32 -3.96
CA GLU A 287 -9.01 -13.52 -2.62
C GLU A 287 -9.24 -12.29 -1.73
N ALA A 288 -8.93 -11.09 -2.24
CA ALA A 288 -9.09 -9.85 -1.50
C ALA A 288 -10.53 -9.62 -1.03
N VAL A 289 -11.53 -9.96 -1.85
CA VAL A 289 -12.95 -9.93 -1.46
C VAL A 289 -13.21 -10.83 -0.24
N THR A 290 -12.52 -11.99 -0.14
CA THR A 290 -12.70 -12.89 1.02
C THR A 290 -12.08 -12.33 2.32
N TYR A 291 -11.10 -11.44 2.20
CA TYR A 291 -10.48 -10.77 3.35
C TYR A 291 -11.33 -9.65 3.89
N MET A 292 -11.99 -8.92 3.00
CA MET A 292 -12.76 -7.75 3.38
C MET A 292 -14.07 -8.16 4.04
N PRO A 293 -14.48 -7.50 5.15
CA PRO A 293 -15.76 -7.77 5.74
C PRO A 293 -16.88 -7.41 4.74
N SER A 294 -17.79 -8.36 4.54
CA SER A 294 -19.11 -8.07 3.99
C SER A 294 -19.85 -7.10 4.91
N THR A 295 -21.00 -6.60 4.49
CA THR A 295 -21.91 -5.78 5.36
C THR A 295 -22.18 -6.40 6.73
N ASN A 296 -21.90 -7.72 6.91
CA ASN A 296 -22.06 -8.47 8.16
C ASN A 296 -20.77 -8.59 8.99
N GLY A 297 -19.64 -8.05 8.52
CA GLY A 297 -18.38 -8.07 9.26
C GLY A 297 -17.58 -9.38 9.22
N ASP A 298 -17.91 -10.29 8.30
CA ASP A 298 -17.37 -11.66 8.25
C ASP A 298 -16.30 -11.85 7.15
N GLY A 299 -15.19 -11.13 7.22
CA GLY A 299 -14.04 -11.35 6.35
C GLY A 299 -12.87 -12.02 7.07
N LYS A 300 -11.95 -12.66 6.32
CA LYS A 300 -10.72 -13.25 6.89
C LYS A 300 -9.87 -12.22 7.64
N LEU A 301 -9.90 -10.95 7.22
CA LEU A 301 -9.19 -9.85 7.86
C LEU A 301 -9.60 -9.70 9.33
N ARG A 302 -10.86 -10.05 9.68
CA ARG A 302 -11.33 -10.03 11.08
C ARG A 302 -10.46 -10.88 11.99
N GLY A 303 -10.14 -12.12 11.61
CA GLY A 303 -9.28 -13.00 12.42
C GLY A 303 -7.88 -12.43 12.63
N VAL A 304 -7.33 -11.76 11.62
CA VAL A 304 -6.05 -11.05 11.72
C VAL A 304 -6.16 -9.88 12.70
N LEU A 305 -7.20 -9.05 12.56
CA LEU A 305 -7.48 -7.91 13.44
C LEU A 305 -7.70 -8.34 14.90
N ASP A 306 -8.45 -9.39 15.14
CA ASP A 306 -8.68 -9.94 16.49
C ASP A 306 -7.37 -10.45 17.12
N SER A 307 -6.50 -11.06 16.32
CA SER A 307 -5.18 -11.52 16.74
C SER A 307 -4.29 -10.35 17.18
N PHE A 308 -4.25 -9.28 16.40
CA PHE A 308 -3.50 -8.05 16.74
C PHE A 308 -4.12 -7.35 17.97
N ASN A 309 -5.43 -7.26 18.06
CA ASN A 309 -6.12 -6.72 19.24
C ASN A 309 -5.67 -7.44 20.54
N LYS A 310 -5.68 -8.77 20.49
CA LYS A 310 -5.22 -9.57 21.63
C LYS A 310 -3.80 -9.23 22.03
N ILE A 311 -2.88 -9.22 21.07
CA ILE A 311 -1.46 -8.92 21.33
C ILE A 311 -1.27 -7.50 21.86
N ASN A 312 -1.91 -6.51 21.25
CA ASN A 312 -1.77 -5.11 21.66
C ASN A 312 -2.26 -4.88 23.10
N VAL A 313 -3.33 -5.57 23.51
CA VAL A 313 -3.82 -5.54 24.90
C VAL A 313 -2.83 -6.24 25.83
N GLU A 314 -2.35 -7.44 25.49
CA GLU A 314 -1.34 -8.18 26.27
C GLU A 314 -0.05 -7.38 26.45
N LEU A 315 0.38 -6.68 25.41
CA LEU A 315 1.55 -5.80 25.42
C LEU A 315 1.31 -4.45 26.09
N LYS A 316 0.06 -4.14 26.48
CA LYS A 316 -0.35 -2.82 26.98
C LYS A 316 -0.04 -1.67 26.03
N LEU A 317 -0.12 -1.93 24.74
CA LEU A 317 -0.05 -0.91 23.69
C LEU A 317 -1.40 -0.21 23.52
N GLN A 318 -2.47 -0.83 24.04
CA GLN A 318 -3.82 -0.28 24.13
C GLN A 318 -4.50 -0.83 25.40
N ASP A 319 -5.45 -0.05 25.96
CA ASP A 319 -6.13 -0.40 27.22
C ASP A 319 -7.19 -1.51 27.06
N GLY A 320 -7.70 -1.69 25.85
CA GLY A 320 -8.70 -2.70 25.49
C GLY A 320 -8.76 -2.93 23.98
N PRO A 321 -9.57 -3.91 23.53
CA PRO A 321 -9.69 -4.18 22.10
C PRO A 321 -10.19 -2.96 21.33
N LEU A 322 -9.50 -2.62 20.22
CA LEU A 322 -9.94 -1.58 19.30
C LEU A 322 -11.17 -2.05 18.52
N ASN A 323 -12.20 -1.23 18.45
CA ASN A 323 -13.27 -1.43 17.48
C ASN A 323 -12.79 -0.99 16.09
N TYR A 324 -12.41 -1.95 15.24
CA TYR A 324 -11.88 -1.69 13.90
C TYR A 324 -12.95 -1.54 12.82
N VAL A 325 -14.23 -1.85 13.12
CA VAL A 325 -15.31 -1.80 12.13
C VAL A 325 -15.40 -0.47 11.38
N PRO A 326 -15.25 0.70 12.02
CA PRO A 326 -15.29 1.98 11.31
C PRO A 326 -14.09 2.24 10.38
N PHE A 327 -13.03 1.43 10.48
CA PHE A 327 -11.78 1.62 9.74
C PHE A 327 -11.62 0.64 8.58
N VAL A 328 -12.63 -0.18 8.29
CA VAL A 328 -12.60 -1.17 7.21
C VAL A 328 -13.88 -1.06 6.40
N ASP A 329 -13.75 -0.76 5.11
CA ASP A 329 -14.88 -0.62 4.18
C ASP A 329 -14.76 -1.61 3.03
N GLY A 330 -15.42 -2.76 3.15
CA GLY A 330 -15.50 -3.78 2.11
C GLY A 330 -16.43 -3.44 0.95
N SER A 331 -17.24 -2.37 1.05
CA SER A 331 -18.18 -2.00 -0.01
C SER A 331 -17.47 -1.49 -1.27
N VAL A 332 -16.27 -0.90 -1.08
CA VAL A 332 -15.48 -0.37 -2.21
C VAL A 332 -15.03 -1.49 -3.15
N ILE A 333 -14.63 -2.65 -2.59
CA ILE A 333 -14.16 -3.79 -3.37
C ILE A 333 -15.30 -4.69 -3.85
N GLY A 334 -16.41 -4.78 -3.13
CA GLY A 334 -17.47 -5.77 -3.35
C GLY A 334 -18.07 -5.75 -4.77
N ASN A 335 -18.15 -4.58 -5.42
CA ASN A 335 -18.77 -4.41 -6.75
C ASN A 335 -17.76 -3.91 -7.79
N LEU A 336 -16.47 -4.23 -7.61
CA LEU A 336 -15.40 -3.60 -8.36
C LEU A 336 -15.45 -3.84 -9.87
N PHE A 337 -15.79 -5.06 -10.28
CA PHE A 337 -15.78 -5.49 -11.68
C PHE A 337 -17.18 -5.80 -12.24
N ASP A 338 -18.27 -5.45 -11.54
CA ASP A 338 -19.63 -5.67 -12.02
C ASP A 338 -19.83 -5.08 -13.43
N GLY A 339 -20.01 -5.97 -14.41
CA GLY A 339 -20.21 -5.60 -15.80
C GLY A 339 -19.01 -5.07 -16.56
N LYS A 340 -17.80 -5.04 -15.96
CA LYS A 340 -16.55 -4.61 -16.61
C LYS A 340 -15.61 -5.79 -16.84
N LYS A 341 -14.83 -5.73 -17.93
CA LYS A 341 -13.70 -6.66 -18.14
C LYS A 341 -12.61 -6.38 -17.10
N ARG A 342 -12.04 -7.44 -16.57
CA ARG A 342 -10.78 -7.39 -15.80
C ARG A 342 -9.59 -7.12 -16.71
#